data_57523852a382e1df1978eb2cefb2a708
#
_entry.id   57523852a382e1df1978eb2cefb2a708
#
_cell.length_a   1.000
_cell.length_b   1.000
_cell.length_c   1.000
_cell.angle_alpha   90.00
_cell.angle_beta   90.00
_cell.angle_gamma   90.00
#
_symmetry.space_group_name_H-M   'P 1'
#
loop_
_entity.id
_entity.type
_entity.pdbx_description
1 polymer ?
#
loop_
_entity_poly.entity_id
_entity_poly.type
_entity_poly.pdbx_seq_one_letter_code
_entity_poly.pdbx_strand_id
1 'polypeptide(L)'
;SGADDPAVPFPTTSTGRRSALAAWITHPSNPLAARVAVNHLWARHMGRGLVPTVFDLGRKGAAPDHPQLLDWLASELVEGGADGAPWSLKRVHRLIVTSAAFRASSSAAGNPRAVERDPENRTWWRREGLRLEAEAIRDAILALDGTLDPSRGGPPVPPAGQAASRRRSLYFQHTDPDRNVFLVTFDGAAVKECYERERSIVPQQALALANSGLVHDAAGRIA
;
A
#
# COMPACT_ATOMS: atom_id res chain seq x y z
N SER A 1 -10.78 20.51 21.56
CA SER A 1 -10.05 20.70 22.80
C SER A 1 -9.78 19.34 23.43
N GLY A 2 -8.63 18.75 23.06
CA GLY A 2 -8.14 17.58 23.75
C GLY A 2 -7.64 18.05 25.11
N ALA A 3 -8.33 17.68 26.17
CA ALA A 3 -7.80 17.82 27.49
C ALA A 3 -6.49 17.04 27.55
N ASP A 4 -5.42 17.66 28.02
CA ASP A 4 -4.21 16.97 28.42
C ASP A 4 -4.62 15.86 29.38
N ASP A 5 -4.32 14.60 29.02
CA ASP A 5 -4.61 13.48 29.90
C ASP A 5 -3.64 13.59 31.11
N PRO A 6 -4.11 13.90 32.32
CA PRO A 6 -3.25 14.12 33.47
C PRO A 6 -2.61 12.84 34.03
N ALA A 7 -2.92 11.68 33.41
CA ALA A 7 -2.52 10.38 33.92
C ALA A 7 -1.11 9.93 33.52
N VAL A 8 -0.45 10.62 32.59
CA VAL A 8 0.90 10.24 32.14
C VAL A 8 1.94 11.20 32.76
N PRO A 9 2.67 10.81 33.79
CA PRO A 9 3.70 11.66 34.39
C PRO A 9 4.85 11.88 33.39
N PHE A 10 5.11 13.14 33.07
CA PHE A 10 6.24 13.50 32.22
C PHE A 10 7.57 13.32 32.98
N PRO A 11 8.60 12.71 32.34
CA PRO A 11 9.94 12.69 32.93
C PRO A 11 10.45 14.11 33.16
N THR A 12 11.11 14.35 34.29
CA THR A 12 11.67 15.67 34.67
C THR A 12 12.73 16.19 33.69
N THR A 13 13.28 15.31 32.83
CA THR A 13 14.28 15.59 31.78
C THR A 13 13.70 15.83 30.42
N SER A 14 12.37 15.80 30.27
CA SER A 14 11.71 15.86 28.93
C SER A 14 10.39 16.64 29.07
N THR A 15 9.97 17.32 27.98
CA THR A 15 8.64 17.95 27.91
C THR A 15 7.50 16.93 27.84
N GLY A 16 7.80 15.62 27.68
CA GLY A 16 6.83 14.55 27.59
C GLY A 16 5.91 14.56 26.35
N ARG A 17 5.99 15.56 25.48
CA ARG A 17 5.07 15.73 24.34
C ARG A 17 5.02 14.51 23.40
N ARG A 18 6.18 13.87 23.15
CA ARG A 18 6.22 12.66 22.31
C ARG A 18 5.50 11.48 22.97
N SER A 19 5.68 11.32 24.28
CA SER A 19 5.00 10.26 25.05
C SER A 19 3.50 10.51 25.11
N ALA A 20 3.07 11.76 25.30
CA ALA A 20 1.65 12.14 25.26
C ALA A 20 1.04 11.88 23.88
N LEU A 21 1.73 12.23 22.80
CA LEU A 21 1.28 11.94 21.44
C LEU A 21 1.18 10.43 21.19
N ALA A 22 2.18 9.65 21.62
CA ALA A 22 2.15 8.20 21.50
C ALA A 22 0.96 7.59 22.24
N ALA A 23 0.73 8.02 23.50
CA ALA A 23 -0.41 7.58 24.29
C ALA A 23 -1.75 7.94 23.62
N TRP A 24 -1.87 9.14 23.05
CA TRP A 24 -3.07 9.54 22.31
C TRP A 24 -3.29 8.70 21.05
N ILE A 25 -2.24 8.47 20.25
CA ILE A 25 -2.34 7.64 19.02
C ILE A 25 -2.81 6.23 19.35
N THR A 26 -2.26 5.63 20.42
CA THR A 26 -2.54 4.24 20.81
C THR A 26 -3.73 4.09 21.76
N HIS A 27 -4.39 5.19 22.13
CA HIS A 27 -5.51 5.15 23.06
C HIS A 27 -6.68 4.36 22.48
N PRO A 28 -7.31 3.46 23.25
CA PRO A 28 -8.42 2.64 22.76
C PRO A 28 -9.62 3.44 22.24
N SER A 29 -9.85 4.64 22.76
CA SER A 29 -10.92 5.53 22.28
C SER A 29 -10.55 6.34 21.03
N ASN A 30 -9.32 6.24 20.53
CA ASN A 30 -8.93 6.92 19.29
C ASN A 30 -9.30 6.05 18.07
N PRO A 31 -10.37 6.38 17.34
CA PRO A 31 -10.79 5.56 16.19
C PRO A 31 -9.91 5.79 14.96
N LEU A 32 -9.10 6.86 14.93
CA LEU A 32 -8.40 7.27 13.72
C LEU A 32 -7.25 6.33 13.37
N ALA A 33 -6.47 5.88 14.35
CA ALA A 33 -5.32 5.03 14.10
C ALA A 33 -5.70 3.72 13.36
N ALA A 34 -6.75 3.04 13.84
CA ALA A 34 -7.24 1.81 13.22
C ALA A 34 -7.87 2.08 11.84
N ARG A 35 -8.68 3.13 11.70
CA ARG A 35 -9.30 3.50 10.41
C ARG A 35 -8.24 3.86 9.36
N VAL A 36 -7.21 4.61 9.72
CA VAL A 36 -6.08 4.93 8.83
C VAL A 36 -5.38 3.65 8.37
N ALA A 37 -5.00 2.77 9.31
CA ALA A 37 -4.33 1.52 9.00
C ALA A 37 -5.16 0.66 8.04
N VAL A 38 -6.44 0.48 8.35
CA VAL A 38 -7.35 -0.30 7.52
C VAL A 38 -7.57 0.33 6.14
N ASN A 39 -7.71 1.65 6.05
CA ASN A 39 -7.87 2.34 4.78
C ASN A 39 -6.65 2.16 3.87
N HIS A 40 -5.44 2.21 4.43
CA HIS A 40 -4.20 1.91 3.70
C HIS A 40 -4.14 0.46 3.23
N LEU A 41 -4.50 -0.51 4.08
CA LEU A 41 -4.55 -1.92 3.70
C LEU A 41 -5.57 -2.16 2.59
N TRP A 42 -6.75 -1.57 2.71
CA TRP A 42 -7.80 -1.65 1.70
C TRP A 42 -7.33 -1.08 0.36
N ALA A 43 -6.76 0.13 0.38
CA ALA A 43 -6.24 0.79 -0.83
C ALA A 43 -5.19 -0.06 -1.56
N ARG A 44 -4.31 -0.73 -0.82
CA ARG A 44 -3.30 -1.65 -1.40
C ARG A 44 -3.92 -2.84 -2.10
N HIS A 45 -4.99 -3.40 -1.57
CA HIS A 45 -5.65 -4.55 -2.15
C HIS A 45 -6.64 -4.19 -3.26
N MET A 46 -7.38 -3.11 -3.08
CA MET A 46 -8.51 -2.75 -3.95
C MET A 46 -8.19 -1.62 -4.95
N GLY A 47 -7.04 -0.95 -4.76
CA GLY A 47 -6.57 0.10 -5.67
C GLY A 47 -6.97 1.51 -5.29
N ARG A 48 -7.99 1.69 -4.45
CA ARG A 48 -8.38 2.95 -3.83
C ARG A 48 -8.84 2.72 -2.40
N GLY A 49 -8.73 3.74 -1.56
CA GLY A 49 -9.21 3.67 -0.17
C GLY A 49 -10.73 3.68 -0.06
N LEU A 50 -11.25 3.19 1.07
CA LEU A 50 -12.64 3.43 1.48
C LEU A 50 -12.86 4.92 1.75
N VAL A 51 -11.83 5.61 2.25
CA VAL A 51 -11.71 7.07 2.27
C VAL A 51 -10.77 7.47 1.15
N PRO A 52 -11.24 8.19 0.11
CA PRO A 52 -10.42 8.56 -1.04
C PRO A 52 -9.22 9.45 -0.67
N THR A 53 -9.40 10.35 0.28
CA THR A 53 -8.32 11.22 0.78
C THR A 53 -7.45 10.46 1.77
N VAL A 54 -6.51 9.65 1.26
CA VAL A 54 -5.71 8.70 2.04
C VAL A 54 -4.89 9.34 3.16
N PHE A 55 -4.45 10.59 2.95
CA PHE A 55 -3.66 11.37 3.93
C PHE A 55 -4.52 12.28 4.82
N ASP A 56 -5.82 12.37 4.58
CA ASP A 56 -6.72 13.19 5.38
C ASP A 56 -8.02 12.44 5.69
N LEU A 57 -8.09 11.85 6.87
CA LEU A 57 -9.28 11.27 7.45
C LEU A 57 -9.97 12.23 8.43
N GLY A 58 -9.54 13.49 8.44
CA GLY A 58 -10.07 14.54 9.29
C GLY A 58 -11.30 15.26 8.68
N ARG A 59 -11.63 16.40 9.26
CA ARG A 59 -12.83 17.19 8.87
C ARG A 59 -12.80 17.73 7.44
N LYS A 60 -11.61 17.85 6.84
CA LYS A 60 -11.44 18.35 5.46
C LYS A 60 -11.34 17.21 4.46
N GLY A 61 -11.15 15.99 4.93
CA GLY A 61 -11.09 14.80 4.09
C GLY A 61 -12.46 14.41 3.55
N ALA A 62 -12.44 13.57 2.53
CA ALA A 62 -13.66 13.00 1.96
C ALA A 62 -14.34 12.04 2.94
N ALA A 63 -15.65 11.97 2.88
CA ALA A 63 -16.39 10.96 3.62
C ALA A 63 -16.09 9.56 3.04
N PRO A 64 -16.06 8.52 3.89
CA PRO A 64 -15.90 7.16 3.41
C PRO A 64 -17.07 6.72 2.54
N ASP A 65 -16.79 6.01 1.44
CA ASP A 65 -17.85 5.44 0.59
C ASP A 65 -18.69 4.39 1.35
N HIS A 66 -18.05 3.65 2.26
CA HIS A 66 -18.68 2.61 3.07
C HIS A 66 -18.27 2.74 4.54
N PRO A 67 -18.88 3.66 5.31
CA PRO A 67 -18.45 3.94 6.69
C PRO A 67 -18.57 2.72 7.61
N GLN A 68 -19.63 1.94 7.46
CA GLN A 68 -19.84 0.74 8.26
C GLN A 68 -18.77 -0.34 8.01
N LEU A 69 -18.33 -0.50 6.77
CA LEU A 69 -17.26 -1.43 6.42
C LEU A 69 -15.92 -0.98 7.00
N LEU A 70 -15.64 0.33 6.90
CA LEU A 70 -14.41 0.91 7.47
C LEU A 70 -14.39 0.69 8.99
N ASP A 71 -15.48 0.95 9.67
CA ASP A 71 -15.59 0.79 11.12
C ASP A 71 -15.51 -0.67 11.55
N TRP A 72 -16.18 -1.56 10.84
CA TRP A 72 -16.08 -3.00 11.11
C TRP A 72 -14.65 -3.52 10.95
N LEU A 73 -13.97 -3.20 9.85
CA LEU A 73 -12.58 -3.62 9.65
C LEU A 73 -11.64 -3.01 10.70
N ALA A 74 -11.90 -1.76 11.13
CA ALA A 74 -11.14 -1.12 12.20
C ALA A 74 -11.35 -1.83 13.55
N SER A 75 -12.57 -2.23 13.89
CA SER A 75 -12.87 -3.03 15.08
C SER A 75 -12.19 -4.40 15.01
N GLU A 76 -12.25 -5.09 13.86
CA GLU A 76 -11.56 -6.37 13.64
C GLU A 76 -10.04 -6.26 13.84
N LEU A 77 -9.44 -5.11 13.45
CA LEU A 77 -8.03 -4.85 13.69
C LEU A 77 -7.72 -4.66 15.18
N VAL A 78 -8.53 -3.85 15.87
CA VAL A 78 -8.31 -3.50 17.28
C VAL A 78 -8.58 -4.67 18.20
N GLU A 79 -9.67 -5.39 17.98
CA GLU A 79 -10.16 -6.46 18.87
C GLU A 79 -9.51 -7.82 18.55
N GLY A 80 -9.02 -8.01 17.30
CA GLY A 80 -8.42 -9.27 16.86
C GLY A 80 -9.44 -10.34 16.46
N GLY A 81 -10.74 -10.08 16.60
CA GLY A 81 -11.81 -11.04 16.32
C GLY A 81 -11.70 -12.34 17.15
N ALA A 82 -12.53 -13.34 16.83
CA ALA A 82 -12.62 -14.58 17.61
C ALA A 82 -11.33 -15.41 17.64
N ASP A 83 -10.48 -15.32 16.61
CA ASP A 83 -9.35 -16.23 16.41
C ASP A 83 -7.99 -15.52 16.32
N GLY A 84 -7.89 -14.22 16.61
CA GLY A 84 -6.70 -13.43 16.32
C GLY A 84 -6.23 -12.52 17.45
N ALA A 85 -4.95 -12.22 17.44
CA ALA A 85 -4.38 -11.21 18.32
C ALA A 85 -4.81 -9.80 17.88
N PRO A 86 -5.05 -8.87 18.81
CA PRO A 86 -5.25 -7.45 18.50
C PRO A 86 -4.13 -6.90 17.62
N TRP A 87 -4.48 -5.97 16.73
CA TRP A 87 -3.57 -5.34 15.78
C TRP A 87 -2.90 -6.31 14.78
N SER A 88 -3.54 -7.42 14.48
CA SER A 88 -3.07 -8.38 13.49
C SER A 88 -3.37 -7.89 12.07
N LEU A 89 -2.40 -7.25 11.42
CA LEU A 89 -2.50 -6.86 10.00
C LEU A 89 -2.76 -8.07 9.11
N LYS A 90 -2.16 -9.22 9.43
CA LYS A 90 -2.34 -10.47 8.68
C LYS A 90 -3.79 -10.93 8.65
N ARG A 91 -4.54 -10.71 9.75
CA ARG A 91 -5.96 -11.00 9.81
C ARG A 91 -6.75 -10.09 8.85
N VAL A 92 -6.50 -8.78 8.89
CA VAL A 92 -7.18 -7.83 7.99
C VAL A 92 -6.87 -8.15 6.53
N HIS A 93 -5.62 -8.44 6.18
CA HIS A 93 -5.26 -8.92 4.84
C HIS A 93 -6.10 -10.14 4.44
N ARG A 94 -6.22 -11.14 5.31
CA ARG A 94 -7.02 -12.34 5.05
C ARG A 94 -8.48 -12.00 4.80
N LEU A 95 -9.09 -11.18 5.65
CA LEU A 95 -10.49 -10.74 5.51
C LEU A 95 -10.72 -10.09 4.14
N ILE A 96 -9.83 -9.19 3.73
CA ILE A 96 -9.94 -8.50 2.44
C ILE A 96 -9.81 -9.49 1.28
N VAL A 97 -8.73 -10.29 1.22
CA VAL A 97 -8.44 -11.16 0.06
C VAL A 97 -9.39 -12.35 -0.07
N THR A 98 -10.05 -12.76 1.01
CA THR A 98 -11.07 -13.82 0.97
C THR A 98 -12.48 -13.29 0.72
N SER A 99 -12.67 -11.96 0.72
CA SER A 99 -13.99 -11.35 0.48
C SER A 99 -14.51 -11.59 -0.93
N ALA A 100 -15.82 -11.55 -1.09
CA ALA A 100 -16.47 -11.63 -2.41
C ALA A 100 -16.05 -10.47 -3.32
N ALA A 101 -15.90 -9.26 -2.75
CA ALA A 101 -15.46 -8.07 -3.49
C ALA A 101 -14.04 -8.25 -4.10
N PHE A 102 -13.10 -8.83 -3.35
CA PHE A 102 -11.76 -9.10 -3.86
C PHE A 102 -11.74 -10.18 -4.96
N ARG A 103 -12.61 -11.17 -4.86
CA ARG A 103 -12.71 -12.30 -5.80
C ARG A 103 -13.64 -12.03 -6.99
N ALA A 104 -14.28 -10.86 -7.02
CA ALA A 104 -15.14 -10.48 -8.14
C ALA A 104 -14.35 -10.43 -9.46
N SER A 105 -15.02 -10.69 -10.58
CA SER A 105 -14.45 -10.51 -11.91
C SER A 105 -14.05 -9.06 -12.13
N SER A 106 -12.97 -8.82 -12.87
CA SER A 106 -12.59 -7.49 -13.34
C SER A 106 -13.33 -7.05 -14.60
N SER A 107 -13.96 -7.99 -15.31
CA SER A 107 -14.72 -7.68 -16.52
C SER A 107 -16.06 -7.00 -16.20
N ALA A 108 -16.34 -5.93 -16.92
CA ALA A 108 -17.63 -5.25 -16.89
C ALA A 108 -18.66 -5.85 -17.88
N ALA A 109 -18.21 -6.71 -18.80
CA ALA A 109 -19.00 -7.15 -19.95
C ALA A 109 -20.28 -7.95 -19.58
N GLY A 110 -20.30 -8.58 -18.39
CA GLY A 110 -21.44 -9.37 -17.95
C GLY A 110 -22.52 -8.59 -17.20
N ASN A 111 -22.34 -7.29 -16.92
CA ASN A 111 -23.26 -6.52 -16.10
C ASN A 111 -23.48 -5.08 -16.56
N PRO A 112 -24.17 -4.87 -17.70
CA PRO A 112 -24.39 -3.53 -18.25
C PRO A 112 -25.19 -2.62 -17.31
N ARG A 113 -26.11 -3.18 -16.50
CA ARG A 113 -26.86 -2.39 -15.52
C ARG A 113 -25.98 -1.85 -14.41
N ALA A 114 -24.96 -2.58 -13.98
CA ALA A 114 -24.02 -2.09 -12.96
C ALA A 114 -23.11 -1.00 -13.54
N VAL A 115 -22.68 -1.15 -14.81
CA VAL A 115 -21.91 -0.10 -15.52
C VAL A 115 -22.68 1.20 -15.59
N GLU A 116 -24.00 1.14 -15.89
CA GLU A 116 -24.86 2.31 -15.97
C GLU A 116 -25.11 2.97 -14.60
N ARG A 117 -25.34 2.15 -13.54
CA ARG A 117 -25.70 2.64 -12.21
C ARG A 117 -24.49 3.11 -11.38
N ASP A 118 -23.37 2.48 -11.55
CA ASP A 118 -22.15 2.74 -10.79
C ASP A 118 -20.91 2.59 -11.70
N PRO A 119 -20.72 3.51 -12.65
CA PRO A 119 -19.58 3.48 -13.58
C PRO A 119 -18.24 3.59 -12.86
N GLU A 120 -18.20 4.31 -11.74
CA GLU A 120 -17.01 4.52 -10.90
C GLU A 120 -16.70 3.32 -9.98
N ASN A 121 -17.56 2.27 -10.02
CA ASN A 121 -17.39 1.08 -9.17
C ASN A 121 -17.31 1.40 -7.66
N ARG A 122 -18.07 2.38 -7.18
CA ARG A 122 -18.07 2.78 -5.76
C ARG A 122 -18.60 1.69 -4.84
N THR A 123 -19.49 0.85 -5.35
CA THR A 123 -20.07 -0.27 -4.62
C THR A 123 -19.25 -1.56 -4.70
N TRP A 124 -18.10 -1.53 -5.35
CA TRP A 124 -17.19 -2.68 -5.51
C TRP A 124 -17.87 -3.87 -6.18
N TRP A 125 -18.75 -3.60 -7.17
CA TRP A 125 -19.47 -4.66 -7.89
C TRP A 125 -18.57 -5.46 -8.84
N ARG A 126 -17.38 -4.94 -9.17
CA ARG A 126 -16.31 -5.63 -9.89
C ARG A 126 -14.95 -5.37 -9.26
N ARG A 127 -14.01 -6.22 -9.53
CA ARG A 127 -12.62 -5.98 -9.18
C ARG A 127 -11.99 -4.99 -10.17
N GLU A 128 -11.31 -3.99 -9.70
CA GLU A 128 -10.51 -3.15 -10.59
C GLU A 128 -9.25 -3.87 -11.03
N GLY A 129 -8.89 -3.74 -12.32
CA GLY A 129 -7.60 -4.19 -12.83
C GLY A 129 -6.51 -3.28 -12.28
N LEU A 130 -5.62 -3.86 -11.48
CA LEU A 130 -4.50 -3.12 -10.90
C LEU A 130 -3.22 -3.49 -11.64
N ARG A 131 -2.47 -2.46 -12.10
CA ARG A 131 -1.11 -2.67 -12.57
C ARG A 131 -0.22 -3.02 -11.38
N LEU A 132 0.74 -3.91 -11.60
CA LEU A 132 1.78 -4.20 -10.62
C LEU A 132 2.57 -2.93 -10.27
N GLU A 133 2.97 -2.81 -9.03
CA GLU A 133 3.87 -1.75 -8.58
C GLU A 133 5.26 -1.92 -9.24
N ALA A 134 5.98 -0.82 -9.41
CA ALA A 134 7.29 -0.80 -10.07
C ALA A 134 8.28 -1.84 -9.51
N GLU A 135 8.32 -1.94 -8.19
CA GLU A 135 9.15 -2.90 -7.48
C GLU A 135 8.74 -4.34 -7.79
N ALA A 136 7.44 -4.60 -7.86
CA ALA A 136 6.91 -5.92 -8.20
C ALA A 136 7.17 -6.28 -9.67
N ILE A 137 7.10 -5.32 -10.60
CA ILE A 137 7.43 -5.55 -12.02
C ILE A 137 8.90 -5.99 -12.14
N ARG A 138 9.83 -5.24 -11.54
CA ARG A 138 11.25 -5.59 -11.60
C ARG A 138 11.54 -6.94 -10.93
N ASP A 139 11.01 -7.16 -9.74
CA ASP A 139 11.21 -8.40 -9.00
C ASP A 139 10.60 -9.61 -9.74
N ALA A 140 9.46 -9.43 -10.43
CA ALA A 140 8.85 -10.47 -11.25
C ALA A 140 9.72 -10.86 -12.45
N ILE A 141 10.36 -9.90 -13.11
CA ILE A 141 11.30 -10.18 -14.22
C ILE A 141 12.46 -11.05 -13.72
N LEU A 142 13.05 -10.69 -12.56
CA LEU A 142 14.12 -11.47 -11.96
C LEU A 142 13.68 -12.84 -11.42
N ALA A 143 12.42 -12.95 -11.00
CA ALA A 143 11.87 -14.22 -10.55
C ALA A 143 11.60 -15.16 -11.73
N LEU A 144 11.13 -14.65 -12.87
CA LEU A 144 10.85 -15.41 -14.08
C LEU A 144 12.14 -15.98 -14.69
N ASP A 145 13.25 -15.22 -14.65
CA ASP A 145 14.54 -15.68 -15.15
C ASP A 145 15.36 -16.48 -14.13
N GLY A 146 14.82 -16.70 -12.94
CA GLY A 146 15.45 -17.49 -11.87
C GLY A 146 16.62 -16.79 -11.15
N THR A 147 16.86 -15.50 -11.38
CA THR A 147 17.99 -14.78 -10.79
C THR A 147 17.65 -13.93 -9.57
N LEU A 148 16.39 -13.88 -9.15
CA LEU A 148 15.98 -13.12 -7.98
C LEU A 148 16.65 -13.66 -6.71
N ASP A 149 17.37 -12.81 -6.00
CA ASP A 149 17.87 -13.10 -4.66
C ASP A 149 16.78 -12.84 -3.60
N PRO A 150 16.21 -13.89 -2.99
CA PRO A 150 15.15 -13.76 -1.99
C PRO A 150 15.66 -13.45 -0.59
N SER A 151 16.96 -13.27 -0.38
CA SER A 151 17.56 -13.04 0.94
C SER A 151 16.92 -11.85 1.65
N ARG A 152 16.72 -12.00 2.97
CA ARG A 152 16.06 -11.00 3.81
C ARG A 152 17.06 -10.28 4.71
N GLY A 153 16.77 -9.00 4.98
CA GLY A 153 17.62 -8.18 5.86
C GLY A 153 18.90 -7.70 5.19
N GLY A 154 19.83 -7.18 5.98
CA GLY A 154 21.08 -6.61 5.50
C GLY A 154 20.96 -5.13 5.08
N PRO A 155 22.09 -4.52 4.69
CA PRO A 155 22.13 -3.10 4.33
C PRO A 155 21.37 -2.82 3.03
N PRO A 156 20.90 -1.58 2.82
CA PRO A 156 20.28 -1.18 1.57
C PRO A 156 21.28 -1.21 0.41
N VAL A 157 20.79 -1.47 -0.79
CA VAL A 157 21.59 -1.44 -2.02
C VAL A 157 21.75 0.03 -2.45
N PRO A 158 23.00 0.55 -2.49
CA PRO A 158 23.24 1.94 -2.87
C PRO A 158 22.93 2.16 -4.36
N PRO A 159 22.65 3.42 -4.80
CA PRO A 159 22.26 3.73 -6.17
C PRO A 159 23.19 3.15 -7.24
N ALA A 160 24.50 3.24 -7.05
CA ALA A 160 25.50 2.71 -7.99
C ALA A 160 25.42 1.18 -8.20
N GLY A 161 24.89 0.43 -7.22
CA GLY A 161 24.76 -1.02 -7.28
C GLY A 161 23.40 -1.53 -7.73
N GLN A 162 22.37 -0.66 -7.83
CA GLN A 162 20.98 -1.08 -8.04
C GLN A 162 20.76 -1.74 -9.41
N ALA A 163 21.40 -1.25 -10.46
CA ALA A 163 21.23 -1.78 -11.82
C ALA A 163 21.68 -3.25 -11.92
N ALA A 164 22.80 -3.60 -11.29
CA ALA A 164 23.36 -4.95 -11.29
C ALA A 164 22.78 -5.87 -10.19
N SER A 165 22.08 -5.31 -9.21
CA SER A 165 21.59 -6.06 -8.06
C SER A 165 20.50 -7.06 -8.48
N ARG A 166 20.55 -8.26 -7.90
CA ARG A 166 19.50 -9.28 -8.02
C ARG A 166 18.59 -9.34 -6.78
N ARG A 167 18.87 -8.54 -5.78
CA ARG A 167 18.02 -8.43 -4.58
C ARG A 167 16.68 -7.80 -4.93
N ARG A 168 15.67 -8.09 -4.10
CA ARG A 168 14.35 -7.47 -4.22
C ARG A 168 14.47 -5.95 -4.17
N SER A 169 13.68 -5.27 -5.00
CA SER A 169 13.67 -3.81 -5.15
C SER A 169 13.37 -3.06 -3.85
N LEU A 170 12.67 -3.70 -2.90
CA LEU A 170 12.40 -3.13 -1.58
C LEU A 170 13.68 -2.85 -0.75
N TYR A 171 14.83 -3.44 -1.10
CA TYR A 171 16.11 -3.18 -0.45
C TYR A 171 16.91 -2.06 -1.11
N PHE A 172 16.40 -1.44 -2.14
CA PHE A 172 17.07 -0.31 -2.77
C PHE A 172 17.06 0.91 -1.85
N GLN A 173 18.21 1.58 -1.75
CA GLN A 173 18.25 2.90 -1.12
C GLN A 173 17.34 3.83 -1.92
N HIS A 174 16.41 4.48 -1.23
CA HIS A 174 15.38 5.31 -1.83
C HIS A 174 15.46 6.72 -1.26
N THR A 175 16.04 7.64 -2.04
CA THR A 175 16.25 9.04 -1.68
C THR A 175 15.82 9.94 -2.84
N ASP A 176 15.41 11.18 -2.56
CA ASP A 176 14.95 12.10 -3.61
C ASP A 176 15.98 12.36 -4.71
N PRO A 177 17.28 12.59 -4.41
CA PRO A 177 18.26 12.87 -5.47
C PRO A 177 18.66 11.65 -6.30
N ASP A 178 18.53 10.43 -5.74
CA ASP A 178 19.07 9.20 -6.34
C ASP A 178 17.99 8.14 -6.52
N ARG A 179 16.98 8.46 -7.33
CA ARG A 179 15.91 7.52 -7.63
C ARG A 179 16.29 6.56 -8.75
N ASN A 180 15.97 5.29 -8.59
CA ASN A 180 16.16 4.28 -9.62
C ASN A 180 15.29 4.56 -10.85
N VAL A 181 15.93 4.75 -12.02
CA VAL A 181 15.25 5.15 -13.27
C VAL A 181 14.16 4.16 -13.68
N PHE A 182 14.41 2.85 -13.60
CA PHE A 182 13.41 1.84 -13.93
C PHE A 182 12.19 1.96 -13.02
N LEU A 183 12.39 2.06 -11.70
CA LEU A 183 11.28 2.19 -10.76
C LEU A 183 10.50 3.49 -10.97
N VAL A 184 11.18 4.61 -11.23
CA VAL A 184 10.51 5.88 -11.55
C VAL A 184 9.67 5.80 -12.81
N THR A 185 10.18 5.14 -13.86
CA THR A 185 9.44 4.96 -15.11
C THR A 185 8.11 4.20 -14.91
N PHE A 186 8.06 3.31 -13.93
CA PHE A 186 6.87 2.53 -13.57
C PHE A 186 6.12 3.07 -12.35
N ASP A 187 6.21 4.37 -12.10
CA ASP A 187 5.53 5.05 -10.98
C ASP A 187 5.92 4.46 -9.62
N GLY A 188 7.23 4.25 -9.40
CA GLY A 188 7.77 3.85 -8.11
C GLY A 188 7.40 4.85 -7.02
N ALA A 189 7.31 4.38 -5.78
CA ALA A 189 6.89 5.18 -4.63
C ALA A 189 7.60 6.53 -4.56
N ALA A 190 6.88 7.57 -4.16
CA ALA A 190 7.49 8.82 -3.71
C ALA A 190 8.21 8.58 -2.36
N VAL A 191 9.26 9.36 -2.09
CA VAL A 191 10.03 9.20 -0.84
C VAL A 191 9.19 9.58 0.38
N LYS A 192 8.28 10.53 0.26
CA LYS A 192 7.48 11.08 1.37
C LYS A 192 6.06 10.52 1.40
N GLU A 193 5.39 10.44 0.28
CA GLU A 193 3.96 10.09 0.19
C GLU A 193 3.78 8.70 -0.44
N CYS A 194 4.46 7.71 0.13
CA CYS A 194 4.56 6.36 -0.44
C CYS A 194 3.24 5.55 -0.42
N TYR A 195 2.22 5.99 0.32
CA TYR A 195 0.94 5.29 0.41
C TYR A 195 0.02 5.53 -0.78
N GLU A 196 0.07 6.71 -1.37
CA GLU A 196 -0.62 7.04 -2.61
C GLU A 196 0.36 6.92 -3.76
N ARG A 197 0.05 6.02 -4.69
CA ARG A 197 0.88 5.78 -5.87
C ARG A 197 0.21 6.39 -7.08
N GLU A 198 0.92 7.22 -7.79
CA GLU A 198 0.53 7.63 -9.12
C GLU A 198 0.45 6.40 -10.04
N ARG A 199 -0.39 6.49 -11.05
CA ARG A 199 -0.52 5.46 -12.09
C ARG A 199 -0.59 6.15 -13.42
N SER A 200 0.53 6.16 -14.10
CA SER A 200 0.61 6.67 -15.46
C SER A 200 0.57 5.53 -16.47
N ILE A 201 0.09 5.81 -17.68
CA ILE A 201 0.23 4.94 -18.83
C ILE A 201 0.93 5.77 -19.88
N VAL A 202 2.23 5.60 -19.99
CA VAL A 202 3.07 6.41 -20.90
C VAL A 202 3.89 5.51 -21.82
N PRO A 203 4.18 5.94 -23.07
CA PRO A 203 4.96 5.15 -24.01
C PRO A 203 6.34 4.73 -23.49
N GLN A 204 6.94 5.53 -22.59
CA GLN A 204 8.23 5.26 -21.97
C GLN A 204 8.25 3.94 -21.18
N GLN A 205 7.13 3.52 -20.62
CA GLN A 205 7.03 2.23 -19.91
C GLN A 205 7.15 1.05 -20.88
N ALA A 206 6.49 1.11 -22.04
CA ALA A 206 6.63 0.10 -23.07
C ALA A 206 8.05 0.06 -23.65
N LEU A 207 8.65 1.22 -23.88
CA LEU A 207 10.04 1.34 -24.33
C LEU A 207 11.03 0.81 -23.30
N ALA A 208 10.80 1.06 -22.01
CA ALA A 208 11.65 0.54 -20.93
C ALA A 208 11.57 -1.00 -20.85
N LEU A 209 10.42 -1.60 -21.06
CA LEU A 209 10.30 -3.06 -21.15
C LEU A 209 10.97 -3.61 -22.42
N ALA A 210 10.83 -2.94 -23.56
CA ALA A 210 11.41 -3.40 -24.83
C ALA A 210 12.94 -3.23 -24.89
N ASN A 211 13.52 -2.21 -24.24
CA ASN A 211 14.92 -1.81 -24.44
C ASN A 211 15.80 -1.91 -23.21
N SER A 212 15.27 -2.30 -22.03
CA SER A 212 16.11 -2.40 -20.84
C SER A 212 17.01 -3.63 -20.87
N GLY A 213 18.27 -3.48 -20.48
CA GLY A 213 19.19 -4.60 -20.31
C GLY A 213 18.64 -5.67 -19.35
N LEU A 214 17.91 -5.26 -18.31
CA LEU A 214 17.25 -6.18 -17.38
C LEU A 214 16.31 -7.16 -18.12
N VAL A 215 15.47 -6.64 -19.03
CA VAL A 215 14.50 -7.46 -19.76
C VAL A 215 15.19 -8.31 -20.84
N HIS A 216 16.16 -7.74 -21.57
CA HIS A 216 16.93 -8.49 -22.57
C HIS A 216 17.71 -9.65 -21.95
N ASP A 217 18.39 -9.40 -20.84
CA ASP A 217 19.13 -10.44 -20.11
C ASP A 217 18.19 -11.55 -19.60
N ALA A 218 17.03 -11.16 -19.08
CA ALA A 218 16.03 -12.10 -18.61
C ALA A 218 15.45 -12.93 -19.77
N ALA A 219 15.09 -12.28 -20.87
CA ALA A 219 14.58 -12.96 -22.05
C ALA A 219 15.58 -13.98 -22.61
N GLY A 220 16.88 -13.61 -22.67
CA GLY A 220 17.93 -14.54 -23.12
C GLY A 220 18.16 -15.75 -22.21
N ARG A 221 17.78 -15.64 -20.91
CA ARG A 221 17.86 -16.78 -19.98
C ARG A 221 16.60 -17.66 -19.98
N ILE A 222 15.47 -17.11 -20.38
CA ILE A 222 14.18 -17.83 -20.45
C ILE A 222 14.05 -18.61 -21.77
N ALA A 223 14.64 -18.11 -22.86
CA ALA A 223 14.63 -18.76 -24.18
C ALA A 223 15.52 -20.00 -24.21
#